data_293e90ad0cc3134747ce0a71d115ee53
#
_entry.id   293e90ad0cc3134747ce0a71d115ee53
#
_cell.length_a   1.000
_cell.length_b   1.000
_cell.length_c   1.000
_cell.angle_alpha   90.00
_cell.angle_beta   90.00
_cell.angle_gamma   90.00
#
_symmetry.space_group_name_H-M   'P 1'
#
loop_
_entity.id
_entity.type
_entity.pdbx_description
1 polymer ?
#
loop_
_entity_poly.entity_id
_entity_poly.type
_entity_poly.pdbx_seq_one_letter_code
_entity_poly.pdbx_strand_id
1 'polypeptide(L)'
;MSLVLIHPAPDEGWADMRLAGVLSHALAGCQVQVIRRAEELNDLTGQRLLFAAALGEYGVNLELTRMLSALRRTPDLLSGATAGIIIDGLSPLYTKSAAGELALAANLAGCALVGRPLVEGAGQLHNFRIQAKNAGTDLMGAYCAAAADLAQRVETAGFPARERPELLVLHASSRSESVVEGQSVQSRVDLG
;
A
#
# COMPACT_ATOMS: atom_id res chain seq x y z
N MET A 1 16.25 -5.08 16.68
CA MET A 1 15.48 -5.43 15.47
C MET A 1 15.56 -4.25 14.53
N SER A 2 15.76 -4.45 13.23
CA SER A 2 15.89 -3.35 12.27
C SER A 2 14.61 -3.24 11.44
N LEU A 3 14.06 -2.04 11.35
CA LEU A 3 12.93 -1.68 10.51
C LEU A 3 13.45 -0.82 9.37
N VAL A 4 12.95 -1.00 8.16
CA VAL A 4 13.27 -0.14 7.02
C VAL A 4 12.11 0.85 6.84
N LEU A 5 12.41 2.13 7.00
CA LEU A 5 11.49 3.23 6.74
C LEU A 5 11.65 3.68 5.28
N ILE A 6 10.64 3.44 4.46
CA ILE A 6 10.58 3.96 3.10
C ILE A 6 9.80 5.27 3.15
N HIS A 7 10.57 6.36 3.17
CA HIS A 7 10.05 7.72 3.31
C HIS A 7 10.50 8.56 2.12
N PRO A 8 9.71 8.55 1.03
CA PRO A 8 10.01 9.33 -0.17
C PRO A 8 10.37 10.77 0.19
N ALA A 9 11.41 11.30 -0.45
CA ALA A 9 11.78 12.70 -0.24
C ALA A 9 10.54 13.58 -0.49
N PRO A 10 10.12 14.40 0.48
CA PRO A 10 8.92 15.21 0.30
C PRO A 10 9.18 16.34 -0.69
N ASP A 11 8.14 16.67 -1.44
CA ASP A 11 8.03 18.00 -2.01
C ASP A 11 7.69 18.93 -0.83
N GLU A 12 8.55 19.86 -0.48
CA GLU A 12 8.48 20.70 0.72
C GLU A 12 7.04 21.10 1.13
N GLY A 13 6.68 20.89 2.39
CA GLY A 13 5.34 21.24 2.84
C GLY A 13 5.00 20.89 4.28
N TRP A 14 3.90 21.45 4.75
CA TRP A 14 3.39 21.29 6.12
C TRP A 14 3.05 19.82 6.50
N ALA A 15 2.54 19.03 5.55
CA ALA A 15 2.23 17.63 5.79
C ALA A 15 3.48 16.80 6.13
N ASP A 16 4.64 17.17 5.55
CA ASP A 16 5.89 16.52 5.85
C ASP A 16 6.37 16.78 7.29
N MET A 17 6.27 18.01 7.76
CA MET A 17 6.65 18.34 9.15
C MET A 17 5.79 17.60 10.17
N ARG A 18 4.49 17.46 9.90
CA ARG A 18 3.58 16.69 10.76
C ARG A 18 3.95 15.21 10.76
N LEU A 19 4.13 14.64 9.59
CA LEU A 19 4.51 13.24 9.44
C LEU A 19 5.87 12.94 10.09
N ALA A 20 6.86 13.83 9.93
CA ALA A 20 8.17 13.70 10.57
C ALA A 20 8.06 13.64 12.10
N GLY A 21 7.21 14.48 12.70
CA GLY A 21 6.91 14.45 14.13
C GLY A 21 6.27 13.12 14.57
N VAL A 22 5.32 12.62 13.81
CA VAL A 22 4.66 11.32 14.06
C VAL A 22 5.66 10.17 13.96
N LEU A 23 6.50 10.16 12.92
CA LEU A 23 7.52 9.12 12.73
C LEU A 23 8.59 9.15 13.83
N SER A 24 9.04 10.34 14.24
CA SER A 24 9.98 10.50 15.35
C SER A 24 9.45 9.87 16.64
N HIS A 25 8.16 10.03 16.91
CA HIS A 25 7.51 9.42 18.05
C HIS A 25 7.34 7.90 17.88
N ALA A 26 6.82 7.46 16.74
CA ALA A 26 6.49 6.07 16.47
C ALA A 26 7.72 5.15 16.41
N LEU A 27 8.86 5.68 15.99
CA LEU A 27 10.10 4.93 15.81
C LEU A 27 11.13 5.21 16.91
N ALA A 28 10.71 5.84 18.00
CA ALA A 28 11.59 6.13 19.13
C ALA A 28 12.18 4.82 19.70
N GLY A 29 13.51 4.73 19.75
CA GLY A 29 14.23 3.54 20.23
C GLY A 29 14.38 2.40 19.22
N CYS A 30 13.86 2.53 18.01
CA CYS A 30 14.06 1.56 16.93
C CYS A 30 15.38 1.84 16.17
N GLN A 31 16.05 0.77 15.72
CA GLN A 31 17.07 0.92 14.68
C GLN A 31 16.40 0.99 13.33
N VAL A 32 16.53 2.11 12.64
CA VAL A 32 15.82 2.39 11.40
C VAL A 32 16.82 2.67 10.27
N GLN A 33 16.71 1.92 9.19
CA GLN A 33 17.31 2.28 7.91
C GLN A 33 16.30 3.13 7.14
N VAL A 34 16.69 4.28 6.61
CA VAL A 34 15.79 5.15 5.86
C VAL A 34 16.12 5.12 4.39
N ILE A 35 15.09 4.86 3.57
CA ILE A 35 15.14 4.90 2.11
C ILE A 35 14.32 6.11 1.65
N ARG A 36 14.93 7.00 0.88
CA ARG A 36 14.30 8.24 0.43
C ARG A 36 14.07 8.32 -1.07
N ARG A 37 14.77 7.50 -1.86
CA ARG A 37 14.75 7.54 -3.32
C ARG A 37 14.44 6.18 -3.90
N ALA A 38 13.82 6.18 -5.07
CA ALA A 38 13.47 4.95 -5.77
C ALA A 38 14.69 4.10 -6.14
N GLU A 39 15.83 4.73 -6.42
CA GLU A 39 17.08 4.04 -6.75
C GLU A 39 17.69 3.28 -5.56
N GLU A 40 17.27 3.61 -4.34
CA GLU A 40 17.71 2.96 -3.11
C GLU A 40 16.89 1.70 -2.78
N LEU A 41 15.83 1.44 -3.53
CA LEU A 41 14.99 0.24 -3.36
C LEU A 41 15.74 -1.00 -3.90
N ASN A 42 16.60 -1.57 -3.08
CA ASN A 42 17.38 -2.76 -3.42
C ASN A 42 17.15 -3.84 -2.37
N ASP A 43 16.92 -5.06 -2.81
CA ASP A 43 16.84 -6.29 -1.98
C ASP A 43 16.18 -6.10 -0.59
N LEU A 44 14.89 -5.86 -0.61
CA LEU A 44 14.08 -5.71 0.60
C LEU A 44 13.35 -7.00 0.96
N THR A 45 13.83 -8.13 0.45
CA THR A 45 13.28 -9.46 0.67
C THR A 45 13.27 -9.80 2.17
N GLY A 46 12.11 -10.20 2.67
CA GLY A 46 11.94 -10.61 4.07
C GLY A 46 12.07 -9.50 5.10
N GLN A 47 12.23 -8.24 4.67
CA GLN A 47 12.40 -7.09 5.56
C GLN A 47 11.07 -6.64 6.19
N ARG A 48 11.18 -5.91 7.29
CA ARG A 48 10.07 -5.22 7.94
C ARG A 48 10.06 -3.78 7.51
N LEU A 49 9.01 -3.38 6.80
CA LEU A 49 8.95 -2.12 6.09
C LEU A 49 7.87 -1.21 6.68
N LEU A 50 8.17 0.06 6.82
CA LEU A 50 7.17 1.08 7.07
C LEU A 50 7.23 2.09 5.92
N PHE A 51 6.20 2.10 5.09
CA PHE A 51 6.03 3.13 4.09
C PHE A 51 5.37 4.35 4.73
N ALA A 52 6.01 5.50 4.63
CA ALA A 52 5.47 6.74 5.15
C ALA A 52 5.68 7.86 4.14
N ALA A 53 4.61 8.42 3.59
CA ALA A 53 4.71 9.47 2.59
C ALA A 53 3.82 10.66 2.92
N ALA A 54 4.39 11.86 2.75
CA ALA A 54 3.66 13.12 2.75
C ALA A 54 3.34 13.53 1.31
N LEU A 55 2.09 13.96 1.09
CA LEU A 55 1.64 14.47 -0.19
C LEU A 55 1.54 16.00 -0.13
N GLY A 56 2.00 16.66 -1.17
CA GLY A 56 1.85 18.09 -1.36
C GLY A 56 0.39 18.53 -1.52
N GLU A 57 0.18 19.83 -1.72
CA GLU A 57 -1.14 20.46 -1.78
C GLU A 57 -2.07 19.82 -2.83
N TYR A 58 -1.51 19.43 -3.97
CA TYR A 58 -2.27 18.79 -5.07
C TYR A 58 -2.20 17.26 -5.04
N GLY A 59 -1.83 16.68 -3.90
CA GLY A 59 -1.72 15.23 -3.76
C GLY A 59 -0.51 14.61 -4.47
N VAL A 60 0.46 15.42 -4.84
CA VAL A 60 1.65 14.98 -5.58
C VAL A 60 2.82 14.77 -4.61
N ASN A 61 3.52 13.66 -4.80
CA ASN A 61 4.88 13.42 -4.33
C ASN A 61 5.60 12.68 -5.47
N LEU A 62 6.51 13.37 -6.13
CA LEU A 62 7.19 12.84 -7.33
C LEU A 62 8.03 11.61 -7.01
N GLU A 63 8.68 11.59 -5.86
CA GLU A 63 9.50 10.46 -5.46
C GLU A 63 8.66 9.23 -5.10
N LEU A 64 7.51 9.42 -4.46
CA LEU A 64 6.53 8.34 -4.27
C LEU A 64 6.07 7.76 -5.61
N THR A 65 5.83 8.60 -6.61
CA THR A 65 5.44 8.15 -7.96
C THR A 65 6.55 7.31 -8.61
N ARG A 66 7.81 7.69 -8.44
CA ARG A 66 8.97 6.91 -8.92
C ARG A 66 9.07 5.57 -8.19
N MET A 67 8.91 5.56 -6.86
CA MET A 67 8.91 4.34 -6.06
C MET A 67 7.77 3.40 -6.45
N LEU A 68 6.55 3.90 -6.65
CA LEU A 68 5.42 3.11 -7.15
C LEU A 68 5.72 2.48 -8.51
N SER A 69 6.36 3.23 -9.40
CA SER A 69 6.79 2.72 -10.71
C SER A 69 7.85 1.62 -10.57
N ALA A 70 8.82 1.78 -9.67
CA ALA A 70 9.86 0.78 -9.41
C ALA A 70 9.24 -0.51 -8.84
N LEU A 71 8.37 -0.42 -7.84
CA LEU A 71 7.68 -1.56 -7.25
C LEU A 71 6.85 -2.35 -8.28
N ARG A 72 6.16 -1.66 -9.18
CA ARG A 72 5.36 -2.32 -10.24
C ARG A 72 6.20 -2.99 -11.31
N ARG A 73 7.41 -2.49 -11.56
CA ARG A 73 8.31 -3.03 -12.60
C ARG A 73 9.17 -4.19 -12.10
N THR A 74 9.33 -4.32 -10.80
CA THR A 74 10.21 -5.32 -10.20
C THR A 74 9.39 -6.27 -9.33
N PRO A 75 8.78 -7.30 -9.92
CA PRO A 75 8.12 -8.36 -9.17
C PRO A 75 9.09 -8.97 -8.16
N ASP A 76 8.57 -9.37 -7.02
CA ASP A 76 9.34 -10.01 -5.95
C ASP A 76 10.40 -9.14 -5.24
N LEU A 77 10.54 -7.85 -5.58
CA LEU A 77 11.46 -6.92 -4.90
C LEU A 77 11.26 -6.91 -3.37
N LEU A 78 10.01 -7.08 -2.94
CA LEU A 78 9.60 -7.13 -1.54
C LEU A 78 9.16 -8.54 -1.14
N SER A 79 9.61 -9.56 -1.84
CA SER A 79 9.19 -10.94 -1.58
C SER A 79 9.44 -11.31 -0.13
N GLY A 80 8.38 -11.79 0.52
CA GLY A 80 8.51 -12.13 1.92
C GLY A 80 8.63 -10.94 2.88
N ALA A 81 8.55 -9.69 2.47
CA ALA A 81 8.52 -8.53 3.36
C ALA A 81 7.13 -8.30 4.00
N THR A 82 7.08 -7.72 5.19
CA THR A 82 5.85 -7.20 5.81
C THR A 82 5.90 -5.68 5.83
N ALA A 83 4.77 -5.04 5.58
CA ALA A 83 4.75 -3.58 5.58
C ALA A 83 3.53 -2.97 6.25
N GLY A 84 3.73 -1.84 6.91
CA GLY A 84 2.71 -0.87 7.27
C GLY A 84 2.75 0.33 6.32
N ILE A 85 1.64 1.05 6.20
CA ILE A 85 1.52 2.23 5.34
C ILE A 85 0.97 3.41 6.14
N ILE A 86 1.64 4.56 6.04
CA ILE A 86 1.20 5.85 6.59
C ILE A 86 1.24 6.86 5.44
N ILE A 87 0.10 7.47 5.14
CA ILE A 87 0.01 8.55 4.14
C ILE A 87 -0.58 9.78 4.80
N ASP A 88 0.12 10.88 4.68
CA ASP A 88 -0.30 12.19 5.19
C ASP A 88 -0.41 13.20 4.05
N GLY A 89 -1.30 14.18 4.16
CA GLY A 89 -1.51 15.20 3.15
C GLY A 89 -2.60 16.19 3.54
N LEU A 90 -3.01 17.02 2.61
CA LEU A 90 -4.01 18.06 2.82
C LEU A 90 -5.40 17.68 2.29
N SER A 91 -5.50 16.66 1.44
CA SER A 91 -6.75 16.24 0.81
C SER A 91 -7.03 14.76 1.04
N PRO A 92 -8.20 14.43 1.66
CA PRO A 92 -8.57 13.03 1.91
C PRO A 92 -8.74 12.20 0.62
N LEU A 93 -9.05 12.84 -0.50
CA LEU A 93 -9.19 12.16 -1.79
C LEU A 93 -7.83 11.64 -2.26
N TYR A 94 -6.83 12.49 -2.27
CA TYR A 94 -5.50 12.13 -2.75
C TYR A 94 -4.78 11.16 -1.82
N THR A 95 -4.88 11.36 -0.50
CA THR A 95 -4.21 10.49 0.46
C THR A 95 -4.78 9.07 0.46
N LYS A 96 -6.09 8.90 0.32
CA LYS A 96 -6.72 7.59 0.19
C LYS A 96 -6.34 6.89 -1.11
N SER A 97 -6.31 7.64 -2.22
CA SER A 97 -5.89 7.12 -3.52
C SER A 97 -4.42 6.66 -3.46
N ALA A 98 -3.53 7.50 -2.96
CA ALA A 98 -2.10 7.16 -2.83
C ALA A 98 -1.87 5.94 -1.92
N ALA A 99 -2.61 5.81 -0.82
CA ALA A 99 -2.53 4.64 0.05
C ALA A 99 -2.98 3.36 -0.66
N GLY A 100 -4.06 3.42 -1.46
CA GLY A 100 -4.53 2.29 -2.27
C GLY A 100 -3.53 1.89 -3.35
N GLU A 101 -2.97 2.86 -4.07
CA GLU A 101 -1.94 2.64 -5.09
C GLU A 101 -0.67 2.00 -4.50
N LEU A 102 -0.22 2.50 -3.34
CA LEU A 102 0.94 1.97 -2.65
C LEU A 102 0.68 0.55 -2.13
N ALA A 103 -0.50 0.30 -1.56
CA ALA A 103 -0.89 -1.02 -1.11
C ALA A 103 -0.87 -2.04 -2.26
N LEU A 104 -1.43 -1.66 -3.41
CA LEU A 104 -1.43 -2.50 -4.60
C LEU A 104 -0.01 -2.75 -5.12
N ALA A 105 0.81 -1.70 -5.25
CA ALA A 105 2.18 -1.82 -5.74
C ALA A 105 3.06 -2.68 -4.82
N ALA A 106 2.94 -2.51 -3.49
CA ALA A 106 3.66 -3.32 -2.52
C ALA A 106 3.25 -4.81 -2.59
N ASN A 107 1.95 -5.09 -2.71
CA ASN A 107 1.46 -6.46 -2.88
C ASN A 107 1.95 -7.10 -4.18
N LEU A 108 1.96 -6.37 -5.30
CA LEU A 108 2.49 -6.83 -6.59
C LEU A 108 4.00 -7.13 -6.51
N ALA A 109 4.73 -6.38 -5.70
CA ALA A 109 6.14 -6.61 -5.42
C ALA A 109 6.40 -7.73 -4.39
N GLY A 110 5.37 -8.44 -3.93
CA GLY A 110 5.50 -9.60 -3.04
C GLY A 110 5.42 -9.32 -1.55
N CYS A 111 5.03 -8.09 -1.14
CA CYS A 111 4.91 -7.69 0.25
C CYS A 111 3.55 -8.08 0.86
N ALA A 112 3.53 -8.49 2.12
CA ALA A 112 2.30 -8.64 2.89
C ALA A 112 2.05 -7.37 3.74
N LEU A 113 0.84 -6.81 3.64
CA LEU A 113 0.48 -5.63 4.42
C LEU A 113 -0.03 -6.02 5.81
N VAL A 114 0.40 -5.28 6.81
CA VAL A 114 -0.01 -5.43 8.21
C VAL A 114 -0.99 -4.31 8.59
N GLY A 115 -2.20 -4.71 8.92
CA GLY A 115 -3.23 -3.77 9.32
C GLY A 115 -3.78 -2.93 8.15
N ARG A 116 -4.51 -1.88 8.52
CA ARG A 116 -5.02 -0.90 7.56
C ARG A 116 -4.03 0.24 7.42
N PRO A 117 -3.87 0.81 6.22
CA PRO A 117 -3.13 2.05 6.05
C PRO A 117 -3.64 3.15 6.98
N LEU A 118 -2.74 3.83 7.66
CA LEU A 118 -3.05 5.07 8.36
C LEU A 118 -3.05 6.20 7.34
N VAL A 119 -4.19 6.83 7.19
CA VAL A 119 -4.37 7.89 6.18
C VAL A 119 -4.90 9.13 6.86
N GLU A 120 -4.18 10.24 6.71
CA GLU A 120 -4.68 11.55 7.12
C GLU A 120 -4.65 12.52 5.93
N GLY A 121 -5.77 13.14 5.68
CA GLY A 121 -5.95 14.02 4.51
C GLY A 121 -6.54 15.38 4.86
N ALA A 122 -6.62 15.70 6.14
CA ALA A 122 -7.13 17.00 6.55
C ALA A 122 -6.20 17.62 7.58
N GLY A 123 -6.03 18.94 7.49
CA GLY A 123 -5.20 19.70 8.44
C GLY A 123 -5.60 19.53 9.91
N GLN A 124 -6.82 19.05 10.16
CA GLN A 124 -7.42 18.94 11.49
C GLN A 124 -7.43 17.50 12.05
N LEU A 125 -6.69 16.56 11.49
CA LEU A 125 -6.60 15.17 11.96
C LEU A 125 -7.96 14.50 12.19
N HIS A 126 -8.89 14.68 11.25
CA HIS A 126 -10.29 14.24 11.40
C HIS A 126 -10.43 12.73 11.62
N ASN A 127 -9.53 11.94 11.03
CA ASN A 127 -9.58 10.48 11.12
C ASN A 127 -9.25 9.96 12.53
N PHE A 128 -8.63 10.78 13.39
CA PHE A 128 -8.23 10.40 14.75
C PHE A 128 -9.17 10.90 15.85
N ARG A 129 -10.24 11.61 15.53
CA ARG A 129 -11.17 12.20 16.52
C ARG A 129 -11.76 11.17 17.48
N ILE A 130 -12.23 10.04 16.97
CA ILE A 130 -12.86 9.00 17.80
C ILE A 130 -11.80 8.34 18.69
N GLN A 131 -10.63 8.05 18.15
CA GLN A 131 -9.53 7.45 18.89
C GLN A 131 -9.02 8.39 20.01
N ALA A 132 -8.82 9.66 19.71
CA ALA A 132 -8.43 10.68 20.67
C ALA A 132 -9.44 10.79 21.84
N LYS A 133 -10.74 10.85 21.51
CA LYS A 133 -11.80 10.88 22.51
C LYS A 133 -11.80 9.64 23.41
N ASN A 134 -11.65 8.46 22.81
CA ASN A 134 -11.68 7.20 23.57
C ASN A 134 -10.44 7.03 24.44
N ALA A 135 -9.28 7.52 24.00
CA ALA A 135 -8.01 7.44 24.72
C ALA A 135 -7.81 8.60 25.71
N GLY A 136 -8.68 9.62 25.73
CA GLY A 136 -8.53 10.80 26.56
C GLY A 136 -7.27 11.64 26.22
N THR A 137 -6.86 11.63 24.94
CA THR A 137 -5.68 12.35 24.44
C THR A 137 -6.08 13.37 23.37
N ASP A 138 -5.13 14.19 22.92
CA ASP A 138 -5.34 15.08 21.78
C ASP A 138 -5.26 14.31 20.44
N LEU A 139 -5.57 15.01 19.36
CA LEU A 139 -5.59 14.42 18.01
C LEU A 139 -4.20 13.97 17.53
N MET A 140 -3.17 14.74 17.87
CA MET A 140 -1.79 14.42 17.50
C MET A 140 -1.29 13.21 18.30
N GLY A 141 -1.58 13.15 19.61
CA GLY A 141 -1.27 11.99 20.46
C GLY A 141 -1.94 10.71 19.96
N ALA A 142 -3.20 10.80 19.51
CA ALA A 142 -3.90 9.65 18.91
C ALA A 142 -3.25 9.21 17.59
N TYR A 143 -2.81 10.14 16.76
CA TYR A 143 -2.10 9.82 15.51
C TYR A 143 -0.73 9.17 15.80
N CYS A 144 0.04 9.74 16.71
CA CYS A 144 1.33 9.18 17.15
C CYS A 144 1.16 7.76 17.72
N ALA A 145 0.16 7.55 18.57
CA ALA A 145 -0.13 6.24 19.15
C ALA A 145 -0.52 5.21 18.08
N ALA A 146 -1.35 5.60 17.11
CA ALA A 146 -1.73 4.72 16.00
C ALA A 146 -0.54 4.36 15.11
N ALA A 147 0.36 5.31 14.85
CA ALA A 147 1.58 5.07 14.09
C ALA A 147 2.55 4.15 14.83
N ALA A 148 2.70 4.32 16.14
CA ALA A 148 3.52 3.45 16.99
C ALA A 148 2.97 2.01 17.02
N ASP A 149 1.65 1.84 17.19
CA ASP A 149 0.99 0.53 17.14
C ASP A 149 1.20 -0.15 15.79
N LEU A 150 1.09 0.59 14.67
CA LEU A 150 1.36 0.05 13.35
C LEU A 150 2.82 -0.38 13.18
N ALA A 151 3.78 0.44 13.61
CA ALA A 151 5.20 0.10 13.58
C ALA A 151 5.49 -1.17 14.41
N GLN A 152 4.93 -1.27 15.61
CA GLN A 152 5.07 -2.44 16.47
C GLN A 152 4.46 -3.69 15.83
N ARG A 153 3.30 -3.58 15.17
CA ARG A 153 2.70 -4.71 14.44
C ARG A 153 3.58 -5.17 13.29
N VAL A 154 4.20 -4.24 12.55
CA VAL A 154 5.15 -4.59 11.49
C VAL A 154 6.36 -5.32 12.06
N GLU A 155 6.89 -4.86 13.19
CA GLU A 155 8.03 -5.51 13.85
C GLU A 155 7.70 -6.91 14.36
N THR A 156 6.49 -7.12 14.87
CA THR A 156 6.06 -8.40 15.46
C THR A 156 5.42 -9.34 14.46
N ALA A 157 5.05 -8.86 13.27
CA ALA A 157 4.45 -9.69 12.23
C ALA A 157 5.42 -10.80 11.84
N GLY A 158 5.09 -12.03 12.28
CA GLY A 158 5.72 -13.23 11.77
C GLY A 158 5.20 -13.50 10.36
N PHE A 159 6.08 -13.78 9.43
CA PHE A 159 5.65 -14.30 8.14
C PHE A 159 5.13 -15.72 8.33
N PRO A 160 3.91 -16.03 7.93
CA PRO A 160 3.64 -17.37 7.48
C PRO A 160 4.49 -17.55 6.21
N ALA A 161 5.43 -18.51 6.22
CA ALA A 161 6.08 -18.92 5.00
C ALA A 161 4.96 -19.16 3.97
N ARG A 162 4.88 -18.29 3.00
CA ARG A 162 3.87 -18.42 1.95
C ARG A 162 4.36 -19.58 1.11
N GLU A 163 3.84 -20.79 1.37
CA GLU A 163 3.82 -21.78 0.32
C GLU A 163 3.22 -21.06 -0.89
N ARG A 164 4.02 -20.92 -1.94
CA ARG A 164 3.51 -20.36 -3.20
C ARG A 164 2.26 -21.18 -3.51
N PRO A 165 1.05 -20.61 -3.60
CA PRO A 165 -0.04 -21.38 -4.14
C PRO A 165 0.45 -21.82 -5.52
N GLU A 166 0.56 -23.12 -5.73
CA GLU A 166 0.83 -23.64 -7.06
C GLU A 166 -0.13 -22.93 -7.98
N LEU A 167 0.43 -22.23 -8.96
CA LEU A 167 -0.35 -21.56 -9.98
C LEU A 167 -1.28 -22.65 -10.53
N LEU A 168 -2.56 -22.60 -10.17
CA LEU A 168 -3.58 -23.39 -10.83
C LEU A 168 -3.58 -22.86 -12.26
N VAL A 169 -2.76 -23.52 -13.10
CA VAL A 169 -2.84 -23.34 -14.54
C VAL A 169 -4.18 -23.91 -14.92
N LEU A 170 -5.18 -23.01 -15.00
CA LEU A 170 -6.43 -23.32 -15.64
C LEU A 170 -6.07 -23.59 -17.11
N HIS A 171 -5.82 -24.84 -17.42
CA HIS A 171 -5.88 -25.29 -18.79
C HIS A 171 -7.30 -25.02 -19.26
N ALA A 172 -7.47 -23.93 -19.98
CA ALA A 172 -8.62 -23.75 -20.83
C ALA A 172 -8.58 -24.92 -21.82
N SER A 173 -9.26 -26.02 -21.50
CA SER A 173 -9.51 -27.04 -22.48
C SER A 173 -10.36 -26.36 -23.56
N SER A 174 -9.73 -26.07 -24.67
CA SER A 174 -10.38 -25.72 -25.92
C SER A 174 -11.23 -26.91 -26.29
N ARG A 175 -12.50 -26.91 -25.87
CA ARG A 175 -13.50 -27.73 -26.52
C ARG A 175 -13.63 -27.18 -27.94
N SER A 176 -13.00 -27.87 -28.86
CA SER A 176 -13.35 -27.79 -30.27
C SER A 176 -14.79 -28.20 -30.39
N GLU A 177 -15.72 -27.27 -30.49
CA GLU A 177 -17.05 -27.52 -30.97
C GLU A 177 -16.92 -27.96 -32.44
N SER A 178 -17.13 -29.26 -32.66
CA SER A 178 -17.36 -29.80 -33.99
C SER A 178 -18.65 -29.16 -34.52
N VAL A 179 -18.47 -28.34 -35.53
CA VAL A 179 -19.57 -27.84 -36.38
C VAL A 179 -20.25 -29.04 -37.01
N VAL A 180 -21.47 -29.32 -36.58
CA VAL A 180 -22.37 -30.26 -37.28
C VAL A 180 -22.97 -29.44 -38.42
N GLU A 181 -22.48 -29.74 -39.64
CA GLU A 181 -23.13 -29.34 -40.87
C GLU A 181 -24.48 -30.04 -40.97
N GLY A 182 -25.49 -29.30 -41.38
CA GLY A 182 -26.64 -29.84 -42.08
C GLY A 182 -27.94 -29.83 -41.30
N GLN A 183 -28.75 -28.78 -41.53
CA GLN A 183 -30.11 -28.95 -42.04
C GLN A 183 -30.72 -27.58 -42.38
N SER A 184 -30.90 -27.36 -43.67
CA SER A 184 -31.70 -26.29 -44.25
C SER A 184 -33.17 -26.48 -43.92
N VAL A 185 -33.75 -25.57 -43.15
CA VAL A 185 -35.22 -25.46 -43.03
C VAL A 185 -35.66 -24.27 -43.84
N GLN A 186 -36.24 -24.57 -45.02
CA GLN A 186 -37.06 -23.64 -45.79
C GLN A 186 -38.34 -23.34 -45.01
N SER A 187 -38.49 -22.15 -44.50
CA SER A 187 -39.78 -21.64 -44.06
C SER A 187 -40.38 -20.79 -45.17
N ARG A 188 -41.42 -21.34 -45.76
CA ARG A 188 -42.37 -20.67 -46.66
C ARG A 188 -43.14 -19.62 -45.85
N VAL A 189 -43.07 -18.39 -46.29
CA VAL A 189 -43.98 -17.33 -45.86
C VAL A 189 -45.12 -17.30 -46.85
N ASP A 190 -46.32 -17.72 -46.42
CA ASP A 190 -47.55 -17.45 -47.12
C ASP A 190 -48.09 -16.10 -46.67
N LEU A 191 -48.20 -15.20 -47.61
CA LEU A 191 -48.95 -13.96 -47.50
C LEU A 191 -50.39 -14.24 -47.91
N GLY A 192 -51.30 -14.04 -46.97
CA GLY A 192 -52.74 -13.93 -47.16
C GLY A 192 -53.26 -12.67 -46.48
#